data_64d467e9c569a976a0ed9cc07c815166
#
_entry.id   64d467e9c569a976a0ed9cc07c815166
#
_cell.length_a   1.000
_cell.length_b   1.000
_cell.length_c   1.000
_cell.angle_alpha   90.00
_cell.angle_beta   90.00
_cell.angle_gamma   90.00
#
_symmetry.space_group_name_H-M   'P 1'
#
loop_
_entity.id
_entity.type
_entity.pdbx_description
1 polymer ?
#
loop_
_entity_poly.entity_id
_entity_poly.type
_entity_poly.pdbx_seq_one_letter_code
_entity_poly.pdbx_strand_id
1 'polypeptide(L)'
;MASLLTYTLNTRWLREGCTRYLRSDVPDRLSEEDIQWLLEHDIRTIIDLRAINEAAKRPCPLKEHPAFSYHSMPVSTGDITPLCPEDVPRSYHAMVDGQMAKILELAESAPTGVLYFCNAGKDRTGVLSALLLRRMGASRQEIIDNFLITAENLKEMLAEFVAKRPELSLSVVTPRAWYMEMFLDDMDNMERAFGKEISQWNQTL
;
A
#
# COMPACT_ATOMS: atom_id res chain seq x y z
N MET A 1 3.06 -16.04 -4.87
CA MET A 1 3.80 -15.55 -6.07
C MET A 1 5.16 -15.06 -5.59
N ALA A 2 6.27 -15.32 -6.32
CA ALA A 2 7.59 -14.79 -5.91
C ALA A 2 7.61 -13.27 -5.99
N SER A 3 8.32 -12.63 -5.05
CA SER A 3 8.53 -11.18 -5.07
C SER A 3 9.43 -10.77 -6.24
N LEU A 4 9.16 -9.60 -6.83
CA LEU A 4 9.93 -9.10 -7.98
C LEU A 4 11.28 -8.47 -7.59
N LEU A 5 11.46 -8.10 -6.31
CA LEU A 5 12.72 -7.61 -5.77
C LEU A 5 13.28 -8.62 -4.77
N THR A 6 14.59 -8.83 -4.80
CA THR A 6 15.29 -9.95 -4.14
C THR A 6 15.05 -10.05 -2.62
N TYR A 7 15.06 -8.90 -1.93
CA TYR A 7 14.96 -8.86 -0.47
C TYR A 7 13.60 -8.41 0.07
N THR A 8 12.58 -8.42 -0.79
CA THR A 8 11.20 -8.14 -0.42
C THR A 8 10.34 -9.39 -0.46
N LEU A 9 9.22 -9.37 0.21
CA LEU A 9 8.28 -10.50 0.25
C LEU A 9 7.03 -10.26 -0.61
N ASN A 10 6.70 -8.98 -0.86
CA ASN A 10 5.38 -8.62 -1.36
C ASN A 10 5.42 -7.67 -2.57
N THR A 11 6.59 -7.57 -3.24
CA THR A 11 6.74 -6.72 -4.44
C THR A 11 6.12 -7.38 -5.65
N ARG A 12 5.16 -6.68 -6.25
CA ARG A 12 4.45 -7.11 -7.46
C ARG A 12 3.80 -5.95 -8.19
N TRP A 13 3.52 -6.14 -9.46
CA TRP A 13 2.67 -5.23 -10.21
C TRP A 13 1.28 -5.15 -9.58
N LEU A 14 0.66 -3.99 -9.67
CA LEU A 14 -0.66 -3.74 -9.08
C LEU A 14 -1.74 -4.65 -9.70
N ARG A 15 -1.64 -4.94 -11.00
CA ARG A 15 -2.47 -5.92 -11.72
C ARG A 15 -1.69 -6.49 -12.90
N GLU A 16 -2.16 -7.60 -13.45
CA GLU A 16 -1.59 -8.17 -14.66
C GLU A 16 -1.64 -7.17 -15.83
N GLY A 17 -0.56 -7.08 -16.58
CA GLY A 17 -0.40 -6.12 -17.70
C GLY A 17 -0.17 -4.65 -17.28
N CYS A 18 -0.20 -4.35 -15.98
CA CYS A 18 0.17 -3.02 -15.49
C CYS A 18 1.70 -2.93 -15.38
N THR A 19 2.29 -1.93 -16.05
CA THR A 19 3.72 -1.61 -15.95
C THR A 19 3.98 -0.29 -15.25
N ARG A 20 2.93 0.37 -14.72
CA ARG A 20 3.01 1.68 -14.11
C ARG A 20 3.11 1.63 -12.59
N TYR A 21 2.38 0.74 -11.94
CA TYR A 21 2.26 0.70 -10.48
C TYR A 21 2.84 -0.59 -9.91
N LEU A 22 3.91 -0.45 -9.13
CA LEU A 22 4.58 -1.52 -8.41
C LEU A 22 4.33 -1.32 -6.91
N ARG A 23 3.67 -2.27 -6.25
CA ARG A 23 3.45 -2.24 -4.81
C ARG A 23 4.46 -3.14 -4.10
N SER A 24 4.86 -2.77 -2.87
CA SER A 24 5.87 -3.52 -2.11
C SER A 24 5.68 -3.42 -0.60
N ASP A 25 6.28 -4.34 0.14
CA ASP A 25 6.82 -4.12 1.48
C ASP A 25 8.07 -3.23 1.40
N VAL A 26 8.60 -2.79 2.55
CA VAL A 26 9.73 -1.86 2.54
C VAL A 26 10.97 -2.47 1.88
N PRO A 27 11.49 -1.87 0.80
CA PRO A 27 12.74 -2.29 0.16
C PRO A 27 13.93 -1.63 0.88
N ASP A 28 14.20 -2.04 2.14
CA ASP A 28 15.31 -1.54 2.94
C ASP A 28 16.67 -2.19 2.58
N ARG A 29 16.63 -3.21 1.72
CA ARG A 29 17.78 -3.79 1.03
C ARG A 29 17.43 -3.99 -0.43
N LEU A 30 18.36 -3.63 -1.31
CA LEU A 30 18.25 -3.84 -2.75
C LEU A 30 19.60 -4.30 -3.28
N SER A 31 19.60 -5.23 -4.21
CA SER A 31 20.79 -5.56 -4.98
C SER A 31 21.00 -4.56 -6.13
N GLU A 32 22.17 -4.58 -6.76
CA GLU A 32 22.41 -3.78 -7.97
C GLU A 32 21.48 -4.21 -9.10
N GLU A 33 21.18 -5.49 -9.19
CA GLU A 33 20.22 -6.05 -10.16
C GLU A 33 18.80 -5.56 -9.91
N ASP A 34 18.36 -5.44 -8.64
CA ASP A 34 17.05 -4.87 -8.30
C ASP A 34 16.94 -3.40 -8.75
N ILE A 35 17.99 -2.62 -8.51
CA ILE A 35 18.06 -1.21 -8.94
C ILE A 35 18.02 -1.11 -10.46
N GLN A 36 18.83 -1.92 -11.14
CA GLN A 36 18.85 -1.94 -12.60
C GLN A 36 17.49 -2.37 -13.17
N TRP A 37 16.86 -3.39 -12.58
CA TRP A 37 15.53 -3.84 -12.97
C TRP A 37 14.48 -2.74 -12.85
N LEU A 38 14.48 -1.97 -11.75
CA LEU A 38 13.58 -0.82 -11.58
C LEU A 38 13.78 0.22 -12.68
N LEU A 39 15.04 0.54 -13.02
CA LEU A 39 15.39 1.50 -14.06
C LEU A 39 14.96 1.04 -15.46
N GLU A 40 15.15 -0.24 -15.78
CA GLU A 40 14.75 -0.85 -17.05
C GLU A 40 13.23 -0.88 -17.26
N HIS A 41 12.47 -0.97 -16.14
CA HIS A 41 11.01 -0.90 -16.17
C HIS A 41 10.46 0.52 -16.01
N ASP A 42 11.34 1.54 -16.10
CA ASP A 42 11.03 2.95 -15.92
C ASP A 42 10.33 3.28 -14.59
N ILE A 43 10.61 2.51 -13.52
CA ILE A 43 10.13 2.79 -12.17
C ILE A 43 11.12 3.75 -11.51
N ARG A 44 10.78 5.05 -11.49
CA ARG A 44 11.66 6.10 -10.95
C ARG A 44 11.00 6.96 -9.88
N THR A 45 9.68 6.93 -9.77
CA THR A 45 8.96 7.61 -8.70
C THR A 45 8.74 6.67 -7.53
N ILE A 46 9.21 7.05 -6.35
CA ILE A 46 9.14 6.25 -5.13
C ILE A 46 8.25 6.97 -4.12
N ILE A 47 7.21 6.27 -3.62
CA ILE A 47 6.30 6.81 -2.61
C ILE A 47 6.41 5.96 -1.34
N ASP A 48 7.02 6.52 -0.30
CA ASP A 48 7.11 5.90 1.02
C ASP A 48 5.93 6.35 1.89
N LEU A 49 5.02 5.41 2.16
CA LEU A 49 3.79 5.64 2.93
C LEU A 49 4.00 5.56 4.45
N ARG A 50 5.21 5.32 4.91
CA ARG A 50 5.54 5.10 6.32
C ARG A 50 5.64 6.41 7.09
N ALA A 51 5.34 6.34 8.39
CA ALA A 51 5.65 7.41 9.31
C ALA A 51 7.16 7.70 9.34
N ILE A 52 7.54 8.94 9.64
CA ILE A 52 8.94 9.40 9.62
C ILE A 52 9.82 8.55 10.56
N ASN A 53 9.31 8.20 11.73
CA ASN A 53 10.01 7.37 12.72
C ASN A 53 10.19 5.91 12.26
N GLU A 54 9.28 5.37 11.46
CA GLU A 54 9.41 4.05 10.84
C GLU A 54 10.48 4.07 9.74
N ALA A 55 10.42 5.08 8.86
CA ALA A 55 11.39 5.26 7.77
C ALA A 55 12.82 5.48 8.29
N ALA A 56 12.97 6.19 9.43
CA ALA A 56 14.27 6.38 10.07
C ALA A 56 14.88 5.09 10.62
N LYS A 57 14.06 4.15 11.11
CA LYS A 57 14.53 2.84 11.63
C LYS A 57 14.94 1.87 10.54
N ARG A 58 14.31 1.95 9.38
CA ARG A 58 14.57 1.09 8.22
C ARG A 58 14.62 1.96 6.95
N PRO A 59 15.73 2.67 6.70
CA PRO A 59 15.84 3.56 5.55
C PRO A 59 15.79 2.77 4.23
N CYS A 60 15.14 3.37 3.23
CA CYS A 60 15.13 2.82 1.87
C CYS A 60 16.33 3.37 1.10
N PRO A 61 17.18 2.53 0.48
CA PRO A 61 18.37 2.98 -0.27
C PRO A 61 18.04 3.90 -1.44
N LEU A 62 16.83 3.79 -2.02
CA LEU A 62 16.42 4.63 -3.16
C LEU A 62 16.25 6.10 -2.78
N LYS A 63 16.17 6.43 -1.48
CA LYS A 63 16.00 7.80 -1.01
C LYS A 63 17.15 8.71 -1.42
N GLU A 64 18.37 8.20 -1.35
CA GLU A 64 19.59 8.96 -1.68
C GLU A 64 20.11 8.65 -3.09
N HIS A 65 19.43 7.79 -3.84
CA HIS A 65 19.90 7.38 -5.17
C HIS A 65 19.44 8.38 -6.25
N PRO A 66 20.38 8.98 -7.03
CA PRO A 66 20.11 10.12 -7.91
C PRO A 66 19.14 9.84 -9.07
N ALA A 67 18.95 8.57 -9.43
CA ALA A 67 18.06 8.17 -10.53
C ALA A 67 16.58 8.10 -10.12
N PHE A 68 16.25 8.23 -8.82
CA PHE A 68 14.88 8.09 -8.31
C PHE A 68 14.38 9.40 -7.68
N SER A 69 13.11 9.71 -7.93
CA SER A 69 12.38 10.78 -7.25
C SER A 69 11.68 10.19 -6.03
N TYR A 70 12.23 10.41 -4.84
CA TYR A 70 11.73 9.85 -3.61
C TYR A 70 10.82 10.83 -2.86
N HIS A 71 9.62 10.37 -2.54
CA HIS A 71 8.60 11.14 -1.85
C HIS A 71 8.22 10.44 -0.53
N SER A 72 8.53 11.08 0.60
CA SER A 72 8.06 10.66 1.92
C SER A 72 6.63 11.19 2.10
N MET A 73 5.66 10.31 2.03
CA MET A 73 4.23 10.63 2.07
C MET A 73 3.51 9.80 3.16
N PRO A 74 3.76 10.10 4.45
CA PRO A 74 3.16 9.33 5.54
C PRO A 74 1.64 9.31 5.45
N VAL A 75 1.06 8.11 5.51
CA VAL A 75 -0.39 7.93 5.60
C VAL A 75 -0.83 8.20 7.02
N SER A 76 -1.87 9.00 7.19
CA SER A 76 -2.47 9.30 8.49
C SER A 76 -2.98 8.01 9.16
N THR A 77 -2.87 7.89 10.47
CA THR A 77 -3.36 6.76 11.28
C THR A 77 -2.82 5.37 10.94
N GLY A 78 -2.06 5.20 9.87
CA GLY A 78 -1.62 3.90 9.36
C GLY A 78 -0.49 3.22 10.15
N ASP A 79 0.00 3.83 11.22
CA ASP A 79 1.05 3.31 12.11
C ASP A 79 0.51 2.57 13.34
N ILE A 80 -0.80 2.61 13.56
CA ILE A 80 -1.48 1.93 14.67
C ILE A 80 -2.04 0.60 14.19
N THR A 81 -1.61 -0.50 14.81
CA THR A 81 -2.19 -1.83 14.54
C THR A 81 -3.44 -2.01 15.39
N PRO A 82 -4.63 -2.26 14.81
CA PRO A 82 -5.82 -2.61 15.58
C PRO A 82 -5.60 -3.85 16.45
N LEU A 83 -6.30 -3.94 17.58
CA LEU A 83 -6.26 -5.12 18.46
C LEU A 83 -7.36 -6.12 18.13
N CYS A 84 -8.46 -5.65 17.53
CA CYS A 84 -9.61 -6.46 17.16
C CYS A 84 -9.77 -6.52 15.64
N PRO A 85 -10.15 -7.66 15.05
CA PRO A 85 -10.38 -7.80 13.61
C PRO A 85 -11.41 -6.80 13.06
N GLU A 86 -12.44 -6.51 13.85
CA GLU A 86 -13.56 -5.61 13.50
C GLU A 86 -13.11 -4.15 13.33
N ASP A 87 -11.99 -3.77 13.94
CA ASP A 87 -11.45 -2.42 13.82
C ASP A 87 -10.54 -2.23 12.60
N VAL A 88 -10.14 -3.32 11.93
CA VAL A 88 -9.27 -3.25 10.74
C VAL A 88 -9.92 -2.46 9.61
N PRO A 89 -11.16 -2.75 9.17
CA PRO A 89 -11.82 -1.96 8.12
C PRO A 89 -11.97 -0.48 8.48
N ARG A 90 -12.27 -0.18 9.75
CA ARG A 90 -12.35 1.21 10.22
C ARG A 90 -11.02 1.93 10.12
N SER A 91 -9.91 1.23 10.43
CA SER A 91 -8.58 1.80 10.27
C SER A 91 -8.27 2.11 8.81
N TYR A 92 -8.73 1.28 7.86
CA TYR A 92 -8.57 1.53 6.43
C TYR A 92 -9.36 2.75 5.96
N HIS A 93 -10.60 2.88 6.44
CA HIS A 93 -11.42 4.06 6.18
C HIS A 93 -10.75 5.35 6.69
N ALA A 94 -10.21 5.32 7.91
CA ALA A 94 -9.52 6.46 8.50
C ALA A 94 -8.23 6.89 7.75
N MET A 95 -7.67 6.03 6.89
CA MET A 95 -6.54 6.37 6.01
C MET A 95 -6.96 7.18 4.79
N VAL A 96 -8.27 7.24 4.48
CA VAL A 96 -8.79 7.95 3.30
C VAL A 96 -9.14 9.38 3.69
N ASP A 97 -8.15 10.24 3.61
CA ASP A 97 -8.21 11.65 3.98
C ASP A 97 -7.55 12.55 2.92
N GLY A 98 -7.38 13.82 3.22
CA GLY A 98 -6.70 14.78 2.36
C GLY A 98 -5.24 14.41 2.04
N GLN A 99 -4.56 13.68 2.90
CA GLN A 99 -3.21 13.19 2.63
C GLN A 99 -3.24 12.04 1.62
N MET A 100 -4.18 11.10 1.74
CA MET A 100 -4.36 10.03 0.76
C MET A 100 -4.71 10.59 -0.63
N ALA A 101 -5.52 11.65 -0.70
CA ALA A 101 -5.80 12.30 -1.97
C ALA A 101 -4.55 12.88 -2.64
N LYS A 102 -3.64 13.51 -1.89
CA LYS A 102 -2.34 13.99 -2.41
C LYS A 102 -1.44 12.83 -2.87
N ILE A 103 -1.47 11.70 -2.16
CA ILE A 103 -0.73 10.49 -2.54
C ILE A 103 -1.25 9.95 -3.88
N LEU A 104 -2.57 9.88 -4.04
CA LEU A 104 -3.20 9.46 -5.30
C LEU A 104 -2.84 10.41 -6.45
N GLU A 105 -2.97 11.71 -6.25
CA GLU A 105 -2.61 12.72 -7.24
C GLU A 105 -1.14 12.58 -7.68
N LEU A 106 -0.22 12.43 -6.72
CA LEU A 106 1.19 12.20 -7.01
C LEU A 106 1.40 10.91 -7.82
N ALA A 107 0.77 9.80 -7.43
CA ALA A 107 0.91 8.52 -8.13
C ALA A 107 0.38 8.59 -9.58
N GLU A 108 -0.73 9.30 -9.79
CA GLU A 108 -1.38 9.44 -11.10
C GLU A 108 -0.65 10.42 -12.01
N SER A 109 -0.13 11.51 -11.46
CA SER A 109 0.60 12.55 -12.22
C SER A 109 2.09 12.26 -12.41
N ALA A 110 2.64 11.24 -11.76
CA ALA A 110 4.05 10.89 -11.87
C ALA A 110 4.46 10.68 -13.34
N PRO A 111 5.60 11.25 -13.79
CA PRO A 111 6.05 11.14 -15.18
C PRO A 111 6.55 9.73 -15.54
N THR A 112 6.87 8.90 -14.55
CA THR A 112 7.42 7.56 -14.68
C THR A 112 6.56 6.55 -13.92
N GLY A 113 6.89 5.27 -14.00
CA GLY A 113 6.31 4.25 -13.15
C GLY A 113 6.59 4.49 -11.66
N VAL A 114 5.69 4.02 -10.81
CA VAL A 114 5.65 4.32 -9.37
C VAL A 114 5.85 3.04 -8.56
N LEU A 115 6.87 3.02 -7.70
CA LEU A 115 6.99 2.06 -6.61
C LEU A 115 6.44 2.71 -5.33
N TYR A 116 5.43 2.08 -4.71
CA TYR A 116 4.90 2.55 -3.44
C TYR A 116 4.87 1.43 -2.40
N PHE A 117 5.17 1.77 -1.15
CA PHE A 117 5.33 0.80 -0.09
C PHE A 117 5.02 1.37 1.30
N CYS A 118 4.76 0.46 2.25
CA CYS A 118 4.84 0.72 3.68
C CYS A 118 5.76 -0.32 4.34
N ASN A 119 5.61 -0.64 5.62
CA ASN A 119 6.48 -1.65 6.24
C ASN A 119 6.27 -3.06 5.67
N ALA A 120 5.02 -3.54 5.68
CA ALA A 120 4.66 -4.87 5.21
C ALA A 120 4.05 -4.88 3.79
N GLY A 121 3.82 -3.71 3.19
CA GLY A 121 3.10 -3.65 1.91
C GLY A 121 1.66 -4.16 2.00
N LYS A 122 1.05 -4.10 3.18
CA LYS A 122 -0.25 -4.71 3.52
C LYS A 122 -1.34 -3.66 3.63
N ASP A 123 -1.38 -2.90 4.73
CA ASP A 123 -2.51 -2.04 5.10
C ASP A 123 -2.49 -0.72 4.30
N ARG A 124 -1.58 0.21 4.59
CA ARG A 124 -1.43 1.50 3.86
C ARG A 124 -1.27 1.29 2.36
N THR A 125 -0.39 0.37 1.99
CA THR A 125 -0.18 -0.04 0.59
C THR A 125 -1.44 -0.69 0.02
N GLY A 126 -2.18 -1.47 0.80
CA GLY A 126 -3.43 -2.13 0.40
C GLY A 126 -4.54 -1.12 0.12
N VAL A 127 -4.71 -0.13 1.00
CA VAL A 127 -5.69 0.95 0.81
C VAL A 127 -5.37 1.76 -0.47
N LEU A 128 -4.11 2.21 -0.64
CA LEU A 128 -3.72 2.92 -1.86
C LEU A 128 -3.92 2.04 -3.12
N SER A 129 -3.60 0.74 -3.04
CA SER A 129 -3.82 -0.20 -4.14
C SER A 129 -5.30 -0.32 -4.51
N ALA A 130 -6.18 -0.43 -3.51
CA ALA A 130 -7.62 -0.53 -3.74
C ALA A 130 -8.17 0.74 -4.43
N LEU A 131 -7.73 1.91 -4.01
CA LEU A 131 -8.13 3.19 -4.60
C LEU A 131 -7.62 3.35 -6.04
N LEU A 132 -6.36 3.00 -6.32
CA LEU A 132 -5.79 3.01 -7.67
C LEU A 132 -6.51 2.01 -8.59
N LEU A 133 -6.74 0.78 -8.13
CA LEU A 133 -7.48 -0.24 -8.89
C LEU A 133 -8.91 0.21 -9.22
N ARG A 134 -9.59 0.83 -8.24
CA ARG A 134 -10.93 1.39 -8.45
C ARG A 134 -10.92 2.45 -9.55
N ARG A 135 -9.97 3.38 -9.54
CA ARG A 135 -9.80 4.41 -10.58
C ARG A 135 -9.43 3.84 -11.95
N MET A 136 -8.75 2.69 -11.96
CA MET A 136 -8.45 1.93 -13.19
C MET A 136 -9.64 1.10 -13.69
N GLY A 137 -10.81 1.18 -13.05
CA GLY A 137 -12.01 0.44 -13.41
C GLY A 137 -11.98 -1.04 -13.07
N ALA A 138 -11.14 -1.46 -12.13
CA ALA A 138 -11.11 -2.84 -11.67
C ALA A 138 -12.43 -3.20 -10.96
N SER A 139 -12.87 -4.44 -11.14
CA SER A 139 -14.01 -4.97 -10.41
C SER A 139 -13.71 -5.10 -8.92
N ARG A 140 -14.77 -5.10 -8.10
CA ARG A 140 -14.67 -5.33 -6.66
C ARG A 140 -13.89 -6.61 -6.34
N GLN A 141 -14.14 -7.68 -7.08
CA GLN A 141 -13.47 -8.96 -6.88
C GLN A 141 -11.96 -8.88 -7.18
N GLU A 142 -11.56 -8.20 -8.26
CA GLU A 142 -10.14 -7.98 -8.57
C GLU A 142 -9.41 -7.22 -7.46
N ILE A 143 -10.06 -6.24 -6.83
CA ILE A 143 -9.49 -5.47 -5.70
C ILE A 143 -9.29 -6.39 -4.50
N ILE A 144 -10.30 -7.21 -4.15
CA ILE A 144 -10.24 -8.16 -3.04
C ILE A 144 -9.16 -9.21 -3.29
N ASP A 145 -9.10 -9.79 -4.49
CA ASP A 145 -8.10 -10.80 -4.87
C ASP A 145 -6.69 -10.23 -4.79
N ASN A 146 -6.46 -9.01 -5.29
CA ASN A 146 -5.18 -8.32 -5.17
C ASN A 146 -4.76 -8.14 -3.71
N PHE A 147 -5.69 -7.78 -2.83
CA PHE A 147 -5.44 -7.64 -1.41
C PHE A 147 -5.06 -8.98 -0.76
N LEU A 148 -5.76 -10.07 -1.10
CA LEU A 148 -5.56 -11.41 -0.53
C LEU A 148 -4.23 -12.06 -0.91
N ILE A 149 -3.64 -11.73 -2.07
CA ILE A 149 -2.28 -12.17 -2.44
C ILE A 149 -1.28 -11.87 -1.32
N THR A 150 -1.46 -10.76 -0.62
CA THR A 150 -0.60 -10.35 0.50
C THR A 150 -0.61 -11.36 1.65
N ALA A 151 -1.72 -12.06 1.89
CA ALA A 151 -1.82 -13.06 2.96
C ALA A 151 -0.85 -14.23 2.73
N GLU A 152 -0.78 -14.72 1.49
CA GLU A 152 0.14 -15.79 1.11
C GLU A 152 1.59 -15.32 1.11
N ASN A 153 1.87 -14.15 0.54
CA ASN A 153 3.22 -13.62 0.43
C ASN A 153 3.86 -13.35 1.81
N LEU A 154 3.05 -12.96 2.80
CA LEU A 154 3.53 -12.58 4.14
C LEU A 154 3.26 -13.61 5.23
N LYS A 155 2.76 -14.80 4.89
CA LYS A 155 2.27 -15.81 5.84
C LYS A 155 3.26 -16.09 6.97
N GLU A 156 4.50 -16.40 6.64
CA GLU A 156 5.55 -16.73 7.61
C GLU A 156 5.93 -15.49 8.45
N MET A 157 6.13 -14.35 7.80
CA MET A 157 6.47 -13.10 8.47
C MET A 157 5.38 -12.66 9.46
N LEU A 158 4.09 -12.80 9.11
CA LEU A 158 2.98 -12.48 9.99
C LEU A 158 2.89 -13.42 11.18
N ALA A 159 3.18 -14.71 11.00
CA ALA A 159 3.24 -15.68 12.09
C ALA A 159 4.36 -15.34 13.09
N GLU A 160 5.56 -15.01 12.60
CA GLU A 160 6.67 -14.56 13.43
C GLU A 160 6.37 -13.23 14.14
N PHE A 161 5.70 -12.32 13.46
CA PHE A 161 5.32 -11.02 14.02
C PHE A 161 4.39 -11.18 15.23
N VAL A 162 3.36 -12.03 15.10
CA VAL A 162 2.41 -12.31 16.20
C VAL A 162 3.10 -13.10 17.33
N ALA A 163 3.98 -14.04 17.01
CA ALA A 163 4.73 -14.79 18.04
C ALA A 163 5.55 -13.88 18.97
N LYS A 164 5.98 -12.71 18.49
CA LYS A 164 6.72 -11.69 19.28
C LYS A 164 5.81 -10.65 19.95
N ARG A 165 4.49 -10.73 19.74
CA ARG A 165 3.49 -9.74 20.19
C ARG A 165 2.22 -10.45 20.68
N PRO A 166 2.20 -10.95 21.92
CA PRO A 166 1.10 -11.75 22.45
C PRO A 166 -0.24 -11.01 22.53
N GLU A 167 -0.23 -9.68 22.46
CA GLU A 167 -1.42 -8.83 22.39
C GLU A 167 -2.11 -8.86 21.02
N LEU A 168 -1.42 -9.34 19.98
CA LEU A 168 -1.96 -9.44 18.62
C LEU A 168 -2.34 -10.87 18.26
N SER A 169 -3.37 -11.03 17.45
CA SER A 169 -3.76 -12.30 16.88
C SER A 169 -3.51 -12.36 15.37
N LEU A 170 -3.29 -13.57 14.84
CA LEU A 170 -3.21 -13.77 13.39
C LEU A 170 -4.46 -13.28 12.65
N SER A 171 -5.64 -13.35 13.31
CA SER A 171 -6.88 -12.85 12.71
C SER A 171 -6.85 -11.36 12.41
N VAL A 172 -6.16 -10.55 13.22
CA VAL A 172 -6.02 -9.10 13.00
C VAL A 172 -5.02 -8.81 11.89
N VAL A 173 -3.86 -9.47 11.90
CA VAL A 173 -2.76 -9.11 11.02
C VAL A 173 -2.83 -9.77 9.65
N THR A 174 -3.55 -10.89 9.50
CA THR A 174 -3.70 -11.56 8.20
C THR A 174 -4.77 -10.87 7.35
N PRO A 175 -4.48 -10.49 6.10
CA PRO A 175 -5.48 -9.97 5.17
C PRO A 175 -6.66 -10.95 5.00
N ARG A 176 -7.87 -10.43 5.12
CA ARG A 176 -9.12 -11.20 4.96
C ARG A 176 -10.03 -10.50 3.97
N ALA A 177 -10.77 -11.25 3.16
CA ALA A 177 -11.66 -10.70 2.15
C ALA A 177 -12.61 -9.65 2.75
N TRP A 178 -13.26 -9.97 3.86
CA TRP A 178 -14.23 -9.09 4.48
C TRP A 178 -13.66 -7.75 4.99
N TYR A 179 -12.34 -7.64 5.26
CA TYR A 179 -11.72 -6.36 5.58
C TYR A 179 -11.80 -5.40 4.40
N MET A 180 -11.48 -5.91 3.22
CA MET A 180 -11.52 -5.12 2.00
C MET A 180 -12.96 -4.93 1.52
N GLU A 181 -13.84 -5.92 1.70
CA GLU A 181 -15.26 -5.82 1.39
C GLU A 181 -15.93 -4.68 2.16
N MET A 182 -15.75 -4.62 3.49
CA MET A 182 -16.29 -3.55 4.32
C MET A 182 -15.70 -2.18 3.95
N PHE A 183 -14.39 -2.12 3.71
CA PHE A 183 -13.76 -0.89 3.25
C PHE A 183 -14.39 -0.38 1.94
N LEU A 184 -14.61 -1.26 0.97
CA LEU A 184 -15.23 -0.91 -0.32
C LEU A 184 -16.70 -0.52 -0.16
N ASP A 185 -17.44 -1.17 0.75
CA ASP A 185 -18.83 -0.78 1.07
C ASP A 185 -18.91 0.64 1.65
N ASP A 186 -17.99 0.97 2.56
CA ASP A 186 -17.90 2.31 3.12
C ASP A 186 -17.58 3.34 2.04
N MET A 187 -16.64 3.04 1.13
CA MET A 187 -16.32 3.91 -0.01
C MET A 187 -17.51 4.12 -0.94
N ASP A 188 -18.25 3.05 -1.28
CA ASP A 188 -19.46 3.14 -2.10
C ASP A 188 -20.59 3.95 -1.44
N ASN A 189 -20.74 3.81 -0.12
CA ASN A 189 -21.71 4.57 0.66
C ASN A 189 -21.36 6.07 0.68
N MET A 190 -20.09 6.40 0.85
CA MET A 190 -19.63 7.79 0.84
C MET A 190 -19.82 8.44 -0.54
N GLU A 191 -19.49 7.76 -1.63
CA GLU A 191 -19.74 8.27 -2.99
C GLU A 191 -21.24 8.49 -3.25
N ARG A 192 -22.09 7.58 -2.81
CA ARG A 192 -23.55 7.74 -2.91
C ARG A 192 -24.08 8.92 -2.08
N ALA A 193 -23.56 9.11 -0.86
CA ALA A 193 -24.02 10.15 0.05
C ALA A 193 -23.59 11.56 -0.40
N PHE A 194 -22.37 11.67 -0.94
CA PHE A 194 -21.76 12.97 -1.25
C PHE A 194 -21.64 13.25 -2.75
N GLY A 195 -21.97 12.30 -3.63
CA GLY A 195 -21.97 12.46 -5.09
C GLY A 195 -20.62 12.88 -5.68
N LYS A 196 -19.50 12.55 -5.01
CA LYS A 196 -18.17 13.05 -5.34
C LYS A 196 -17.16 11.93 -5.29
N GLU A 197 -16.28 11.89 -6.30
CA GLU A 197 -15.04 11.12 -6.22
C GLU A 197 -14.14 11.60 -5.07
N ILE A 198 -13.29 10.71 -4.54
CA ILE A 198 -12.36 11.00 -3.43
C ILE A 198 -11.49 12.25 -3.69
N SER A 199 -11.17 12.54 -4.94
CA SER A 199 -10.44 13.74 -5.36
C SER A 199 -11.15 15.07 -5.02
N GLN A 200 -12.47 15.05 -4.78
CA GLN A 200 -13.26 16.23 -4.47
C GLN A 200 -13.51 16.41 -2.96
N TRP A 201 -13.12 15.47 -2.11
CA TRP A 201 -13.33 15.56 -0.65
C TRP A 201 -12.41 16.59 0.02
N ASN A 202 -11.31 16.96 -0.63
CA ASN A 202 -10.38 17.97 -0.12
C ASN A 202 -10.92 19.40 -0.03
N GLN A 203 -12.12 19.67 -0.55
CA GLN A 203 -12.71 21.02 -0.52
C GLN A 203 -13.75 21.21 0.60
N THR A 204 -14.03 20.16 1.39
CA THR A 204 -15.15 20.18 2.34
C THR A 204 -14.76 19.79 3.79
N LEU A 205 -13.50 19.47 4.07
CA LEU A 205 -12.91 19.27 5.40
C LEU A 205 -11.78 20.27 5.62
#